data_163fde9dfbd31e8d92977c83c33d8296
#
_entry.id   163fde9dfbd31e8d92977c83c33d8296
#
_cell.length_a   1.000
_cell.length_b   1.000
_cell.length_c   1.000
_cell.angle_alpha   90.00
_cell.angle_beta   90.00
_cell.angle_gamma   90.00
#
_symmetry.space_group_name_H-M   'P 1'
#
loop_
_entity.id
_entity.type
_entity.pdbx_description
1 polymer ?
#
loop_
_entity_poly.entity_id
_entity_poly.type
_entity_poly.pdbx_seq_one_letter_code
_entity_poly.pdbx_strand_id
1 'polypeptide(L)'
;MSTFEKKDDETVLSEAIRLVGEGVEVTFPVNGRSMRPFIEGGRDSVVLVRPDHVKPLDVVLAKTEDGRYVIHRVMKITGNRATLMGDGNLVGCESCECKKIYAKVAYVVTPNGKRRALNTPFIHFVQKMWVRVLPLRRYLLKLYRAYSCIRNF
;
A
#
# COMPACT_ATOMS: atom_id res chain seq x y z
N MET A 1 16.62 14.96 2.24
CA MET A 1 16.00 14.33 3.42
C MET A 1 17.08 14.13 4.47
N SER A 2 16.98 14.81 5.60
CA SER A 2 18.02 14.77 6.63
C SER A 2 17.99 13.45 7.40
N THR A 3 19.10 13.07 7.99
CA THR A 3 19.25 11.84 8.80
C THR A 3 18.28 11.84 10.00
N PHE A 4 17.87 13.00 10.48
CA PHE A 4 16.92 13.17 11.58
C PHE A 4 15.48 12.79 11.18
N GLU A 5 14.98 13.26 10.04
CA GLU A 5 13.64 12.89 9.54
C GLU A 5 13.49 11.38 9.32
N LYS A 6 14.52 10.73 8.79
CA LYS A 6 14.48 9.28 8.55
C LYS A 6 14.42 8.47 9.85
N LYS A 7 15.05 8.94 10.92
CA LYS A 7 15.03 8.27 12.23
C LYS A 7 13.70 8.42 12.93
N ASP A 8 13.06 9.58 12.80
CA ASP A 8 11.71 9.82 13.32
C ASP A 8 10.67 8.97 12.60
N ASP A 9 10.77 8.84 11.27
CA ASP A 9 9.89 7.99 10.46
C ASP A 9 10.00 6.50 10.85
N GLU A 10 11.20 5.98 11.10
CA GLU A 10 11.40 4.60 11.55
C GLU A 10 10.80 4.36 12.94
N THR A 11 10.90 5.32 13.85
CA THR A 11 10.35 5.23 15.20
C THR A 11 8.83 5.21 15.17
N VAL A 12 8.21 6.10 14.39
CA VAL A 12 6.75 6.16 14.21
C VAL A 12 6.23 4.89 13.55
N LEU A 13 6.94 4.36 12.55
CA LEU A 13 6.58 3.11 11.89
C LEU A 13 6.67 1.91 12.84
N SER A 14 7.72 1.83 13.64
CA SER A 14 7.90 0.75 14.62
C SER A 14 6.79 0.75 15.67
N GLU A 15 6.38 1.93 16.13
CA GLU A 15 5.28 2.08 17.07
C GLU A 15 3.93 1.71 16.43
N ALA A 16 3.70 2.10 15.18
CA ALA A 16 2.51 1.69 14.44
C ALA A 16 2.43 0.16 14.30
N ILE A 17 3.53 -0.49 13.97
CA ILE A 17 3.62 -1.97 13.88
C ILE A 17 3.32 -2.62 15.22
N ARG A 18 3.87 -2.08 16.32
CA ARG A 18 3.63 -2.58 17.68
C ARG A 18 2.14 -2.52 18.04
N LEU A 19 1.53 -1.35 17.87
CA LEU A 19 0.11 -1.13 18.18
C LEU A 19 -0.82 -2.03 17.36
N VAL A 20 -0.54 -2.18 16.06
CA VAL A 20 -1.28 -3.09 15.18
C VAL A 20 -1.14 -4.54 15.66
N GLY A 21 0.05 -4.95 16.11
CA GLY A 21 0.29 -6.27 16.69
C GLY A 21 -0.53 -6.52 17.95
N GLU A 22 -0.83 -5.47 18.73
CA GLU A 22 -1.70 -5.51 19.90
C GLU A 22 -3.21 -5.45 19.54
N GLY A 23 -3.55 -5.36 18.27
CA GLY A 23 -4.93 -5.32 17.78
C GLY A 23 -5.53 -3.92 17.71
N VAL A 24 -4.72 -2.88 17.85
CA VAL A 24 -5.15 -1.48 17.72
C VAL A 24 -5.12 -1.06 16.25
N GLU A 25 -6.21 -0.45 15.76
CA GLU A 25 -6.23 0.18 14.44
C GLU A 25 -5.37 1.45 14.46
N VAL A 26 -4.47 1.58 13.50
CA VAL A 26 -3.58 2.73 13.40
C VAL A 26 -3.80 3.45 12.08
N THR A 27 -4.08 4.75 12.12
CA THR A 27 -4.07 5.59 10.93
C THR A 27 -2.65 6.08 10.66
N PHE A 28 -2.12 5.72 9.48
CA PHE A 28 -0.74 5.98 9.11
C PHE A 28 -0.68 6.79 7.81
N PRO A 29 0.06 7.90 7.74
CA PRO A 29 0.23 8.67 6.51
C PRO A 29 1.05 7.89 5.50
N VAL A 30 0.68 7.96 4.23
CA VAL A 30 1.40 7.28 3.15
C VAL A 30 2.20 8.29 2.35
N ASN A 31 3.45 7.95 2.09
CA ASN A 31 4.33 8.70 1.22
C ASN A 31 4.63 7.90 -0.06
N GLY A 32 5.08 8.59 -1.11
CA GLY A 32 5.45 7.97 -2.36
C GLY A 32 4.29 7.78 -3.35
N ARG A 33 4.60 7.17 -4.47
CA ARG A 33 3.70 7.06 -5.64
C ARG A 33 3.43 5.63 -6.06
N SER A 34 3.98 4.65 -5.33
CA SER A 34 3.95 3.24 -5.72
C SER A 34 2.56 2.61 -5.70
N MET A 35 1.60 3.20 -4.98
CA MET A 35 0.23 2.68 -4.85
C MET A 35 -0.83 3.45 -5.65
N ARG A 36 -0.40 4.37 -6.52
CA ARG A 36 -1.31 5.04 -7.46
C ARG A 36 -1.96 4.03 -8.42
N PRO A 37 -3.21 4.23 -8.80
CA PRO A 37 -4.12 5.33 -8.48
C PRO A 37 -4.95 5.11 -7.19
N PHE A 38 -4.80 3.98 -6.50
CA PHE A 38 -5.68 3.62 -5.38
C PHE A 38 -5.34 4.37 -4.08
N ILE A 39 -4.06 4.65 -3.86
CA ILE A 39 -3.57 5.41 -2.70
C ILE A 39 -2.63 6.49 -3.20
N GLU A 40 -2.90 7.73 -2.88
CA GLU A 40 -2.09 8.88 -3.27
C GLU A 40 -1.20 9.29 -2.09
N GLY A 41 0.09 8.97 -2.19
CA GLY A 41 1.06 9.35 -1.16
C GLY A 41 1.23 10.85 -1.05
N GLY A 42 1.43 11.34 0.18
CA GLY A 42 1.48 12.76 0.51
C GLY A 42 0.11 13.43 0.62
N ARG A 43 -0.98 12.70 0.31
CA ARG A 43 -2.36 13.15 0.43
C ARG A 43 -3.21 12.25 1.31
N ASP A 44 -3.13 10.95 1.06
CA ASP A 44 -3.96 9.95 1.73
C ASP A 44 -3.24 9.35 2.93
N SER A 45 -4.02 8.89 3.90
CA SER A 45 -3.57 8.00 4.98
C SER A 45 -4.23 6.63 4.83
N VAL A 46 -3.69 5.64 5.49
CA VAL A 46 -4.26 4.30 5.53
C VAL A 46 -4.58 3.88 6.95
N VAL A 47 -5.62 3.10 7.13
CA VAL A 47 -5.92 2.44 8.41
C VAL A 47 -5.32 1.04 8.36
N LEU A 48 -4.36 0.82 9.22
CA LEU A 48 -3.62 -0.42 9.39
C LEU A 48 -4.30 -1.27 10.47
N VAL A 49 -4.51 -2.55 10.16
CA VAL A 49 -5.07 -3.56 11.07
C VAL A 49 -4.18 -4.80 11.08
N ARG A 50 -4.40 -5.70 12.04
CA ARG A 50 -3.67 -6.98 12.10
C ARG A 50 -3.76 -7.73 10.78
N PRO A 51 -2.65 -8.36 10.32
CA PRO A 51 -2.60 -9.05 9.03
C PRO A 51 -3.18 -10.47 9.10
N ASP A 52 -4.37 -10.61 9.70
CA ASP A 52 -5.03 -11.91 9.77
C ASP A 52 -5.52 -12.33 8.37
N HIS A 53 -5.24 -13.58 7.99
CA HIS A 53 -5.69 -14.17 6.72
C HIS A 53 -5.33 -13.34 5.47
N VAL A 54 -4.05 -12.99 5.33
CA VAL A 54 -3.54 -12.28 4.14
C VAL A 54 -3.72 -13.16 2.89
N LYS A 55 -4.27 -12.58 1.85
CA LYS A 55 -4.55 -13.23 0.57
C LYS A 55 -4.14 -12.35 -0.62
N PRO A 56 -4.01 -12.90 -1.83
CA PRO A 56 -3.81 -12.11 -3.03
C PRO A 56 -4.84 -10.98 -3.16
N LEU A 57 -4.39 -9.83 -3.63
CA LEU A 57 -5.06 -8.54 -3.76
C LEU A 57 -5.12 -7.71 -2.46
N ASP A 58 -4.85 -8.26 -1.29
CA ASP A 58 -4.71 -7.45 -0.09
C ASP A 58 -3.55 -6.46 -0.23
N VAL A 59 -3.72 -5.26 0.31
CA VAL A 59 -2.64 -4.27 0.45
C VAL A 59 -2.07 -4.41 1.86
N VAL A 60 -0.76 -4.56 1.97
CA VAL A 60 -0.09 -4.85 3.23
C VAL A 60 1.10 -3.95 3.48
N LEU A 61 1.38 -3.69 4.75
CA LEU A 61 2.65 -3.14 5.21
C LEU A 61 3.58 -4.32 5.49
N ALA A 62 4.68 -4.39 4.77
CA ALA A 62 5.65 -5.47 4.89
C ALA A 62 7.08 -4.95 4.81
N LYS A 63 8.02 -5.75 5.35
CA LYS A 63 9.45 -5.54 5.16
C LYS A 63 9.95 -6.50 4.09
N THR A 64 10.45 -5.94 3.00
CA THR A 64 11.00 -6.69 1.86
C THR A 64 12.36 -7.32 2.18
N GLU A 65 12.83 -8.22 1.32
CA GLU A 65 14.12 -8.92 1.52
C GLU A 65 15.31 -7.96 1.50
N ASP A 66 15.23 -6.85 0.77
CA ASP A 66 16.23 -5.78 0.75
C ASP A 66 16.15 -4.84 1.96
N GLY A 67 15.29 -5.14 2.94
CA GLY A 67 15.18 -4.45 4.22
C GLY A 67 14.30 -3.20 4.23
N ARG A 68 13.62 -2.88 3.13
CA ARG A 68 12.74 -1.71 3.03
C ARG A 68 11.34 -2.04 3.54
N TYR A 69 10.72 -1.09 4.21
CA TYR A 69 9.28 -1.13 4.50
C TYR A 69 8.48 -0.58 3.32
N VAL A 70 7.47 -1.33 2.90
CA VAL A 70 6.61 -0.96 1.77
C VAL A 70 5.14 -1.20 2.11
N ILE A 71 4.27 -0.38 1.54
CA ILE A 71 2.83 -0.62 1.49
C ILE A 71 2.52 -1.00 0.05
N HIS A 72 2.39 -2.30 -0.22
CA HIS A 72 2.19 -2.82 -1.56
C HIS A 72 1.10 -3.89 -1.59
N ARG A 73 0.66 -4.22 -2.80
CA ARG A 73 -0.36 -5.24 -3.04
C ARG A 73 0.26 -6.63 -3.11
N VAL A 74 -0.37 -7.57 -2.44
CA VAL A 74 -0.02 -9.00 -2.54
C VAL A 74 -0.46 -9.51 -3.90
N MET A 75 0.50 -9.93 -4.71
CA MET A 75 0.25 -10.51 -6.04
C MET A 75 0.05 -12.03 -5.95
N LYS A 76 0.87 -12.67 -5.13
CA LYS A 76 0.89 -14.12 -4.98
C LYS A 76 1.45 -14.50 -3.61
N ILE A 77 0.97 -15.62 -3.07
CA ILE A 77 1.55 -16.28 -1.90
C ILE A 77 1.92 -17.69 -2.31
N THR A 78 3.15 -18.08 -2.03
CA THR A 78 3.67 -19.43 -2.32
C THR A 78 4.42 -19.92 -1.08
N GLY A 79 3.85 -20.91 -0.40
CA GLY A 79 4.38 -21.37 0.88
C GLY A 79 4.44 -20.22 1.90
N ASN A 80 5.63 -19.94 2.41
CA ASN A 80 5.89 -18.90 3.39
C ASN A 80 6.35 -17.56 2.79
N ARG A 81 6.19 -17.36 1.48
CA ARG A 81 6.67 -16.16 0.76
C ARG A 81 5.52 -15.47 0.06
N ALA A 82 5.50 -14.16 0.17
CA ALA A 82 4.60 -13.28 -0.55
C ALA A 82 5.38 -12.48 -1.62
N THR A 83 4.78 -12.38 -2.80
CA THR A 83 5.24 -11.48 -3.87
C THR A 83 4.37 -10.25 -3.83
N LEU A 84 5.01 -9.08 -3.74
CA LEU A 84 4.40 -7.78 -3.59
C LEU A 84 4.67 -6.91 -4.81
N MET A 85 3.72 -6.05 -5.16
CA MET A 85 3.88 -5.05 -6.21
C MET A 85 3.08 -3.80 -5.89
N GLY A 86 3.68 -2.63 -6.11
CA GLY A 86 2.96 -1.37 -6.05
C GLY A 86 2.03 -1.21 -7.25
N ASP A 87 0.83 -0.71 -7.03
CA ASP A 87 -0.17 -0.50 -8.09
C ASP A 87 0.30 0.51 -9.16
N GLY A 88 1.15 1.44 -8.77
CA GLY A 88 1.77 2.42 -9.66
C GLY A 88 3.07 1.95 -10.32
N ASN A 89 3.57 0.75 -9.99
CA ASN A 89 4.77 0.21 -10.59
C ASN A 89 4.44 -0.41 -11.95
N LEU A 90 5.32 -0.17 -12.91
CA LEU A 90 5.17 -0.71 -14.28
C LEU A 90 5.84 -2.07 -14.42
N VAL A 91 6.91 -2.27 -13.68
CA VAL A 91 7.72 -3.50 -13.66
C VAL A 91 8.30 -3.69 -12.26
N GLY A 92 8.67 -4.91 -11.95
CA GLY A 92 9.31 -5.26 -10.69
C GLY A 92 8.31 -5.65 -9.60
N CYS A 93 8.64 -6.72 -8.94
CA CYS A 93 7.98 -7.20 -7.74
C CYS A 93 9.03 -7.31 -6.64
N GLU A 94 8.60 -7.09 -5.41
CA GLU A 94 9.39 -7.39 -4.23
C GLU A 94 8.91 -8.68 -3.61
N SER A 95 9.78 -9.32 -2.84
CA SER A 95 9.44 -10.52 -2.07
C SER A 95 9.65 -10.26 -0.58
N CYS A 96 8.83 -10.92 0.22
CA CYS A 96 9.01 -10.97 1.67
C CYS A 96 8.57 -12.33 2.21
N GLU A 97 9.08 -12.69 3.38
CA GLU A 97 8.49 -13.78 4.15
C GLU A 97 7.13 -13.35 4.71
N CYS A 98 6.15 -14.26 4.76
CA CYS A 98 4.82 -13.94 5.29
C CYS A 98 4.84 -13.41 6.73
N LYS A 99 5.78 -13.87 7.56
CA LYS A 99 5.98 -13.36 8.93
C LYS A 99 6.46 -11.90 9.00
N LYS A 100 6.95 -11.34 7.90
CA LYS A 100 7.36 -9.94 7.75
C LYS A 100 6.26 -9.04 7.20
N ILE A 101 5.04 -9.54 7.10
CA ILE A 101 3.85 -8.75 6.86
C ILE A 101 3.31 -8.31 8.22
N TYR A 102 3.41 -7.04 8.52
CA TYR A 102 3.11 -6.49 9.85
C TYR A 102 1.70 -5.94 9.97
N ALA A 103 1.11 -5.51 8.87
CA ALA A 103 -0.24 -4.96 8.87
C ALA A 103 -0.92 -5.16 7.52
N LYS A 104 -2.24 -5.08 7.54
CA LYS A 104 -3.11 -5.04 6.36
C LYS A 104 -3.81 -3.70 6.31
N VAL A 105 -3.95 -3.13 5.13
CA VAL A 105 -4.71 -1.90 4.91
C VAL A 105 -6.20 -2.23 4.81
N ALA A 106 -6.98 -1.77 5.77
CA ALA A 106 -8.43 -1.92 5.77
C ALA A 106 -9.12 -0.78 5.02
N TYR A 107 -8.68 0.44 5.23
CA TYR A 107 -9.27 1.66 4.66
C TYR A 107 -8.19 2.61 4.15
N VAL A 108 -8.54 3.37 3.12
CA VAL A 108 -7.84 4.59 2.71
C VAL A 108 -8.62 5.78 3.22
N VAL A 109 -7.94 6.72 3.86
CA VAL A 109 -8.52 7.94 4.42
C VAL A 109 -8.03 9.11 3.61
N THR A 110 -8.98 9.85 3.02
CA THR A 110 -8.68 11.06 2.25
C THR A 110 -8.53 12.27 3.19
N PRO A 111 -7.94 13.39 2.74
CA PRO A 111 -7.74 14.59 3.59
C PRO A 111 -9.02 15.15 4.22
N ASN A 112 -10.17 14.95 3.58
CA ASN A 112 -11.48 15.35 4.11
C ASN A 112 -12.09 14.32 5.08
N GLY A 113 -11.32 13.33 5.54
CA GLY A 113 -11.73 12.33 6.51
C GLY A 113 -12.59 11.18 5.95
N LYS A 114 -12.88 11.16 4.66
CA LYS A 114 -13.65 10.05 4.08
C LYS A 114 -12.83 8.76 4.07
N ARG A 115 -13.41 7.69 4.63
CA ARG A 115 -12.85 6.33 4.62
C ARG A 115 -13.37 5.57 3.40
N ARG A 116 -12.47 4.96 2.66
CA ARG A 116 -12.77 4.08 1.53
C ARG A 116 -12.21 2.69 1.81
N ALA A 117 -13.09 1.71 1.97
CA ALA A 117 -12.68 0.32 2.16
C ALA A 117 -12.03 -0.22 0.88
N LEU A 118 -10.97 -1.02 1.04
CA LEU A 118 -10.30 -1.69 -0.07
C LEU A 118 -10.83 -3.12 -0.32
N ASN A 119 -11.69 -3.63 0.55
CA ASN A 119 -12.18 -5.00 0.55
C ASN A 119 -13.64 -5.16 0.09
N THR A 120 -14.24 -4.15 -0.55
CA THR A 120 -15.58 -4.29 -1.13
C THR A 120 -15.53 -5.10 -2.42
N PRO A 121 -16.61 -5.87 -2.77
CA PRO A 121 -16.65 -6.66 -4.00
C PRO A 121 -16.36 -5.85 -5.27
N PHE A 122 -16.89 -4.62 -5.35
CA PHE A 122 -16.64 -3.72 -6.47
C PHE A 122 -15.16 -3.31 -6.55
N ILE A 123 -14.56 -2.94 -5.42
CA ILE A 123 -13.13 -2.58 -5.37
C ILE A 123 -12.27 -3.78 -5.72
N HIS A 124 -12.59 -4.99 -5.23
CA HIS A 124 -11.90 -6.21 -5.62
C HIS A 124 -11.97 -6.47 -7.13
N PHE A 125 -13.11 -6.25 -7.76
CA PHE A 125 -13.24 -6.37 -9.21
C PHE A 125 -12.32 -5.38 -9.95
N VAL A 126 -12.35 -4.10 -9.55
CA VAL A 126 -11.49 -3.06 -10.14
C VAL A 126 -10.01 -3.39 -9.95
N GLN A 127 -9.61 -3.83 -8.76
CA GLN A 127 -8.24 -4.22 -8.45
C GLN A 127 -7.79 -5.43 -9.28
N LYS A 128 -8.65 -6.44 -9.44
CA LYS A 128 -8.38 -7.61 -10.27
C LYS A 128 -8.20 -7.23 -11.75
N MET A 129 -9.03 -6.33 -12.24
CA MET A 129 -8.86 -5.76 -13.59
C MET A 129 -7.57 -4.97 -13.70
N TRP A 130 -7.23 -4.14 -12.70
CA TRP A 130 -5.99 -3.36 -12.67
C TRP A 130 -4.74 -4.24 -12.74
N VAL A 131 -4.73 -5.36 -12.04
CA VAL A 131 -3.62 -6.33 -12.11
C VAL A 131 -3.52 -6.97 -13.49
N ARG A 132 -4.64 -7.25 -14.16
CA ARG A 132 -4.67 -7.85 -15.51
C ARG A 132 -4.21 -6.92 -16.62
N VAL A 133 -4.40 -5.59 -16.47
CA VAL A 133 -4.01 -4.61 -17.47
C VAL A 133 -2.55 -4.11 -17.31
N LEU A 134 -1.69 -4.92 -16.70
CA LEU A 134 -0.27 -4.60 -16.51
C LEU A 134 0.41 -3.98 -17.73
N PRO A 135 0.27 -4.52 -18.97
CA PRO A 135 0.93 -3.95 -20.15
C PRO A 135 0.38 -2.58 -20.54
N LEU A 136 -0.89 -2.28 -20.23
CA LEU A 136 -1.54 -1.00 -20.50
C LEU A 136 -1.41 0.01 -19.36
N ARG A 137 -0.94 -0.43 -18.20
CA ARG A 137 -0.85 0.38 -16.97
C ARG A 137 -0.06 1.67 -17.16
N ARG A 138 1.01 1.65 -17.96
CA ARG A 138 1.81 2.84 -18.24
C ARG A 138 1.01 3.97 -18.89
N TYR A 139 0.08 3.63 -19.78
CA TYR A 139 -0.78 4.62 -20.47
C TYR A 139 -1.85 5.14 -19.51
N LEU A 140 -2.48 4.25 -18.74
CA LEU A 140 -3.48 4.62 -17.73
C LEU A 140 -2.88 5.52 -16.64
N LEU A 141 -1.66 5.24 -16.18
CA LEU A 141 -0.96 6.08 -15.21
C LEU A 141 -0.54 7.44 -15.79
N LYS A 142 -0.19 7.52 -17.08
CA LYS A 142 0.04 8.80 -17.75
C LYS A 142 -1.23 9.65 -17.79
N LEU A 143 -2.37 9.06 -18.16
CA LEU A 143 -3.67 9.72 -18.15
C LEU A 143 -4.07 10.17 -16.74
N TYR A 144 -3.86 9.32 -15.74
CA TYR A 144 -4.11 9.66 -14.34
C TYR A 144 -3.26 10.85 -13.88
N ARG A 145 -1.98 10.89 -14.24
CA ARG A 145 -1.09 12.01 -13.91
C ARG A 145 -1.54 13.32 -14.55
N ALA A 146 -1.94 13.28 -15.82
CA ALA A 146 -2.47 14.46 -16.52
C ALA A 146 -3.75 14.97 -15.84
N TYR A 147 -4.69 14.08 -15.54
CA TYR A 147 -5.93 14.41 -14.83
C TYR A 147 -5.65 14.97 -13.43
N SER A 148 -4.74 14.37 -12.68
CA SER A 148 -4.34 14.81 -11.34
C SER A 148 -3.72 16.20 -11.35
N CYS A 149 -2.93 16.51 -12.39
CA CYS A 149 -2.34 17.84 -12.59
C CYS A 149 -3.42 18.92 -12.81
N ILE A 150 -4.41 18.61 -13.64
CA ILE A 150 -5.53 19.55 -13.95
C ILE A 150 -6.40 19.80 -12.71
N ARG A 151 -6.61 18.79 -11.87
CA ARG A 151 -7.47 18.92 -10.67
C ARG A 151 -6.83 19.70 -9.53
N ASN A 152 -5.51 19.83 -9.52
CA ASN A 152 -4.76 20.56 -8.49
C ASN A 152 -4.46 22.01 -8.91
N PHE A 153 -4.99 22.48 -10.05
CA PHE A 153 -5.11 23.87 -10.44
C PHE A 153 -6.54 24.35 -10.13
#